data_ad8bf387e68d396c5bb32c274bb3f5ad
#
_entry.id   ad8bf387e68d396c5bb32c274bb3f5ad
#
_cell.length_a   1.000
_cell.length_b   1.000
_cell.length_c   1.000
_cell.angle_alpha   90.00
_cell.angle_beta   90.00
_cell.angle_gamma   90.00
#
_symmetry.space_group_name_H-M   'P 1'
#
loop_
_entity.id
_entity.type
_entity.pdbx_description
1 polymer ?
#
loop_
_entity_poly.entity_id
_entity_poly.type
_entity_poly.pdbx_seq_one_letter_code
_entity_poly.pdbx_strand_id
1 'polypeptide(L)'
;MRSLHLALLALLSLVMVAPARAAQVTIDRTQRTQTIDGFGFFGAHDTWWGSAKDLVNTAWFDAVIDDLGITVWRNEIFPPADSISGQDADWTKQKPVVQAMWNKAKASVVPLKIILTVWSPPSSMKCVVGSDTTPHPDGTKNGGSLCPSKRADYANYLVAALKQYADIGVDVYALSFQNEPLFVEPYNSCVYTQKEYADTLASIGPIIHTAYPSVKLFGSENMLGTECGGANGFDPYWYTANVMKVPAAVSQMGIWAVHGYSDGVLATPTSQMSKFWASFYSGTATARLPIWMTETSGYVDTIEPSSTLPGALDLAQGIYAALYHGHASGWVWWQGSELGSSAPNEYDLMSSTTKRGKKYYVSKNFYRYIRPGAQMVQAASDDAEVLVAAFDNDATKAFTVIAINGGTASKSVTLSGANLPAEFQAYRTSTTENCASVGPVTPTTITLPARSITSLVYGKVTEDPGSAGSGGAAGSGGATGAGGASGTGGAKAGSGGMTSSGGSGGVVGNAKSGGCSCNVAARAQGAGTWGLALLPLGLLLTRRRQR
;
A
#
# COMPACT_ATOMS: atom_id res chain seq x y z
N MET A 1 2.54 80.93 -27.05
CA MET A 1 3.19 79.62 -27.03
C MET A 1 3.39 79.25 -25.56
N ARG A 2 2.51 78.47 -25.05
CA ARG A 2 2.53 78.03 -23.64
C ARG A 2 2.86 76.53 -23.63
N SER A 3 4.04 76.17 -23.13
CA SER A 3 4.49 74.78 -22.95
C SER A 3 3.83 74.18 -21.72
N LEU A 4 3.08 73.09 -21.96
CA LEU A 4 2.48 72.26 -20.92
C LEU A 4 3.53 71.22 -20.47
N HIS A 5 3.94 71.26 -19.23
CA HIS A 5 4.74 70.20 -18.60
C HIS A 5 3.78 69.19 -18.00
N LEU A 6 3.71 68.00 -18.59
CA LEU A 6 3.06 66.83 -17.99
C LEU A 6 4.05 66.19 -17.02
N ALA A 7 3.79 66.31 -15.71
CA ALA A 7 4.45 65.54 -14.69
C ALA A 7 3.80 64.18 -14.60
N LEU A 8 4.53 63.11 -15.00
CA LEU A 8 4.12 61.73 -14.87
C LEU A 8 4.48 61.24 -13.45
N LEU A 9 3.52 61.21 -12.53
CA LEU A 9 3.68 60.58 -11.22
C LEU A 9 3.63 59.05 -11.41
N ALA A 10 4.74 58.39 -11.40
CA ALA A 10 4.84 56.95 -11.27
C ALA A 10 4.50 56.53 -9.82
N LEU A 11 3.32 56.07 -9.55
CA LEU A 11 2.95 55.41 -8.30
C LEU A 11 3.61 54.05 -8.28
N LEU A 12 4.74 53.93 -7.57
CA LEU A 12 5.35 52.65 -7.22
C LEU A 12 4.48 52.04 -6.12
N SER A 13 3.57 51.13 -6.51
CA SER A 13 2.83 50.28 -5.59
C SER A 13 3.81 49.29 -4.97
N LEU A 14 4.35 49.65 -3.80
CA LEU A 14 5.09 48.70 -2.95
C LEU A 14 4.05 47.65 -2.47
N VAL A 15 3.97 46.53 -3.15
CA VAL A 15 3.26 45.34 -2.62
C VAL A 15 4.09 44.89 -1.42
N MET A 16 3.69 45.29 -0.24
CA MET A 16 4.21 44.69 1.00
C MET A 16 3.74 43.23 0.99
N VAL A 17 4.61 42.33 0.58
CA VAL A 17 4.44 40.91 0.83
C VAL A 17 4.54 40.74 2.34
N ALA A 18 3.41 40.61 3.04
CA ALA A 18 3.43 40.26 4.44
C ALA A 18 4.26 38.96 4.58
N PRO A 19 5.17 38.87 5.57
CA PRO A 19 5.91 37.65 5.80
C PRO A 19 4.92 36.52 5.97
N ALA A 20 5.06 35.46 5.18
CA ALA A 20 4.20 34.27 5.29
C ALA A 20 4.30 33.78 6.74
N ARG A 21 3.17 33.80 7.45
CA ARG A 21 3.11 33.29 8.81
C ARG A 21 3.48 31.82 8.81
N ALA A 22 4.31 31.38 9.75
CA ALA A 22 4.63 29.98 9.93
C ALA A 22 3.35 29.21 10.30
N ALA A 23 3.12 28.07 9.64
CA ALA A 23 2.05 27.15 10.01
C ALA A 23 2.27 26.67 11.44
N GLN A 24 1.21 26.73 12.25
CA GLN A 24 1.26 26.29 13.64
C GLN A 24 0.74 24.85 13.71
N VAL A 25 1.58 23.96 14.20
CA VAL A 25 1.24 22.58 14.44
C VAL A 25 1.16 22.34 15.94
N THR A 26 0.00 21.90 16.40
CA THR A 26 -0.22 21.54 17.81
C THR A 26 -0.19 20.02 17.95
N ILE A 27 0.60 19.52 18.90
CA ILE A 27 0.72 18.07 19.19
C ILE A 27 0.38 17.84 20.65
N ASP A 28 -0.57 16.92 20.90
CA ASP A 28 -0.92 16.44 22.24
C ASP A 28 -0.55 14.95 22.37
N ARG A 29 0.58 14.67 23.00
CA ARG A 29 1.09 13.31 23.21
C ARG A 29 0.27 12.50 24.22
N THR A 30 -0.65 13.12 24.93
CA THR A 30 -1.56 12.44 25.87
C THR A 30 -2.78 11.83 25.17
N GLN A 31 -3.15 12.37 24.00
CA GLN A 31 -4.26 11.90 23.20
C GLN A 31 -3.76 10.84 22.19
N ARG A 32 -3.84 9.60 22.61
CA ARG A 32 -3.35 8.46 21.84
C ARG A 32 -4.50 7.75 21.14
N THR A 33 -4.22 7.26 19.92
CA THR A 33 -5.18 6.50 19.11
C THR A 33 -4.66 5.09 18.84
N GLN A 34 -4.56 4.67 17.58
CA GLN A 34 -4.14 3.31 17.23
C GLN A 34 -2.64 3.06 17.50
N THR A 35 -2.33 1.80 17.77
CA THR A 35 -0.95 1.31 17.78
C THR A 35 -0.59 0.80 16.38
N ILE A 36 0.54 1.21 15.86
CA ILE A 36 1.03 0.79 14.54
C ILE A 36 1.53 -0.66 14.61
N ASP A 37 0.97 -1.50 13.75
CA ASP A 37 1.38 -2.89 13.56
C ASP A 37 2.55 -3.02 12.60
N GLY A 38 2.61 -2.18 11.58
CA GLY A 38 3.73 -2.15 10.65
C GLY A 38 3.38 -1.70 9.24
N PHE A 39 4.44 -1.62 8.43
CA PHE A 39 4.40 -1.22 7.02
C PHE A 39 5.16 -2.24 6.18
N GLY A 40 4.74 -2.43 4.94
CA GLY A 40 5.43 -3.36 4.08
C GLY A 40 4.86 -3.43 2.67
N PHE A 41 5.06 -4.58 2.05
CA PHE A 41 4.61 -4.80 0.68
C PHE A 41 4.30 -6.27 0.41
N PHE A 42 3.63 -6.52 -0.71
CA PHE A 42 3.50 -7.84 -1.31
C PHE A 42 4.83 -8.18 -2.01
N GLY A 43 5.44 -9.27 -1.61
CA GLY A 43 6.79 -9.64 -2.06
C GLY A 43 6.86 -10.88 -2.94
N ALA A 44 5.72 -11.50 -3.23
CA ALA A 44 5.71 -12.78 -3.94
C ALA A 44 5.90 -12.65 -5.47
N HIS A 45 5.60 -11.49 -6.07
CA HIS A 45 5.67 -11.32 -7.52
C HIS A 45 7.00 -11.75 -8.12
N ASP A 46 8.11 -11.20 -7.66
CA ASP A 46 9.45 -11.56 -8.15
C ASP A 46 9.81 -13.02 -7.85
N THR A 47 9.16 -13.63 -6.86
CA THR A 47 9.34 -15.04 -6.53
C THR A 47 8.78 -15.94 -7.64
N TRP A 48 7.71 -15.50 -8.31
CA TRP A 48 7.01 -16.30 -9.31
C TRP A 48 7.44 -15.99 -10.74
N TRP A 49 7.53 -14.70 -11.07
CA TRP A 49 7.80 -14.26 -12.44
C TRP A 49 9.26 -13.90 -12.67
N GLY A 50 9.97 -13.54 -11.61
CA GLY A 50 11.39 -13.29 -11.64
C GLY A 50 12.23 -14.55 -11.39
N SER A 51 13.53 -14.34 -11.25
CA SER A 51 14.44 -15.35 -10.74
C SER A 51 14.51 -15.25 -9.23
N ALA A 52 13.88 -16.17 -8.51
CA ALA A 52 13.91 -16.20 -7.05
C ALA A 52 15.33 -16.12 -6.46
N LYS A 53 16.34 -16.61 -7.22
CA LYS A 53 17.76 -16.49 -6.85
C LYS A 53 18.23 -15.04 -6.72
N ASP A 54 17.64 -14.11 -7.46
CA ASP A 54 18.03 -12.70 -7.43
C ASP A 54 17.46 -12.01 -6.18
N LEU A 55 16.36 -12.51 -5.62
CA LEU A 55 15.80 -12.06 -4.35
C LEU A 55 16.55 -12.64 -3.13
N VAL A 56 17.18 -13.78 -3.24
CA VAL A 56 18.02 -14.34 -2.16
C VAL A 56 19.36 -13.59 -2.06
N ASN A 57 19.50 -12.48 -2.76
CA ASN A 57 20.65 -11.60 -2.71
C ASN A 57 20.62 -10.71 -1.46
N THR A 58 21.73 -10.64 -0.74
CA THR A 58 21.86 -9.80 0.46
C THR A 58 21.52 -8.33 0.20
N ALA A 59 21.90 -7.79 -0.95
CA ALA A 59 21.64 -6.40 -1.32
C ALA A 59 20.14 -6.09 -1.45
N TRP A 60 19.31 -7.05 -1.85
CA TRP A 60 17.86 -6.87 -1.88
C TRP A 60 17.28 -6.80 -0.47
N PHE A 61 17.70 -7.71 0.42
CA PHE A 61 17.27 -7.69 1.82
C PHE A 61 17.76 -6.45 2.55
N ASP A 62 18.98 -5.99 2.31
CA ASP A 62 19.51 -4.74 2.85
C ASP A 62 18.66 -3.55 2.40
N ALA A 63 18.23 -3.54 1.13
CA ALA A 63 17.37 -2.48 0.61
C ALA A 63 16.00 -2.47 1.30
N VAL A 64 15.36 -3.60 1.50
CA VAL A 64 13.98 -3.63 2.00
C VAL A 64 13.88 -3.70 3.54
N ILE A 65 14.78 -4.42 4.21
CA ILE A 65 14.80 -4.54 5.68
C ILE A 65 15.53 -3.36 6.32
N ASP A 66 16.79 -3.14 5.91
CA ASP A 66 17.66 -2.20 6.60
C ASP A 66 17.46 -0.76 6.11
N ASP A 67 17.19 -0.53 4.82
CA ASP A 67 17.02 0.81 4.28
C ASP A 67 15.55 1.26 4.24
N LEU A 68 14.66 0.55 3.54
CA LEU A 68 13.23 0.88 3.49
C LEU A 68 12.56 0.73 4.86
N GLY A 69 12.92 -0.32 5.59
CA GLY A 69 12.44 -0.56 6.95
C GLY A 69 11.11 -1.32 7.02
N ILE A 70 10.83 -2.24 6.10
CA ILE A 70 9.59 -3.03 6.16
C ILE A 70 9.52 -3.85 7.45
N THR A 71 8.31 -4.05 7.92
CA THR A 71 7.96 -4.89 9.07
C THR A 71 6.78 -5.80 8.78
N VAL A 72 6.22 -5.71 7.56
CA VAL A 72 5.19 -6.61 7.05
C VAL A 72 5.62 -7.12 5.68
N TRP A 73 5.50 -8.43 5.48
CA TRP A 73 5.63 -9.08 4.19
C TRP A 73 4.35 -9.84 3.90
N ARG A 74 3.66 -9.47 2.83
CA ARG A 74 2.50 -10.21 2.34
C ARG A 74 2.94 -11.20 1.27
N ASN A 75 2.50 -12.44 1.39
CA ASN A 75 2.78 -13.52 0.45
C ASN A 75 1.49 -14.23 0.05
N GLU A 76 1.51 -14.96 -1.06
CA GLU A 76 0.37 -15.71 -1.57
C GLU A 76 0.49 -17.19 -1.23
N ILE A 77 -0.63 -17.82 -0.89
CA ILE A 77 -0.77 -19.28 -0.90
C ILE A 77 -1.32 -19.69 -2.27
N PHE A 78 -0.51 -20.41 -3.03
CA PHE A 78 -0.87 -20.91 -4.34
C PHE A 78 -1.29 -22.38 -4.28
N PRO A 79 -2.41 -22.76 -4.86
CA PRO A 79 -2.77 -24.16 -5.01
C PRO A 79 -1.79 -24.87 -5.96
N PRO A 80 -1.13 -25.97 -5.53
CA PRO A 80 -0.05 -26.59 -6.29
C PRO A 80 -0.43 -27.04 -7.71
N ALA A 81 -1.68 -27.46 -7.91
CA ALA A 81 -2.19 -27.93 -9.21
C ALA A 81 -2.72 -26.80 -10.09
N ASP A 82 -2.71 -25.57 -9.59
CA ASP A 82 -3.41 -24.46 -10.22
C ASP A 82 -2.46 -23.46 -10.83
N SER A 83 -1.69 -23.88 -11.82
CA SER A 83 -0.91 -22.96 -12.64
C SER A 83 -1.78 -22.34 -13.73
N ILE A 84 -1.83 -21.01 -13.78
CA ILE A 84 -2.34 -20.27 -14.92
C ILE A 84 -1.14 -19.80 -15.75
N SER A 85 -1.13 -20.13 -17.04
CA SER A 85 -0.15 -19.60 -17.98
C SER A 85 1.33 -19.88 -17.61
N GLY A 86 1.62 -21.00 -16.97
CA GLY A 86 3.00 -21.35 -16.55
C GLY A 86 3.53 -20.53 -15.36
N GLN A 87 2.68 -19.81 -14.67
CA GLN A 87 3.03 -19.09 -13.44
C GLN A 87 3.01 -20.03 -12.24
N ASP A 88 3.88 -21.02 -12.24
CA ASP A 88 4.01 -21.98 -11.14
C ASP A 88 4.78 -21.36 -9.99
N ALA A 89 4.08 -20.61 -9.18
CA ALA A 89 4.60 -20.16 -7.92
C ALA A 89 4.25 -21.16 -6.83
N ASP A 90 4.85 -22.31 -6.90
CA ASP A 90 4.72 -23.30 -5.85
C ASP A 90 5.57 -22.90 -4.62
N TRP A 91 5.33 -23.60 -3.53
CA TRP A 91 6.07 -23.38 -2.29
C TRP A 91 7.60 -23.53 -2.48
N THR A 92 8.04 -24.34 -3.41
CA THR A 92 9.48 -24.58 -3.64
C THR A 92 10.20 -23.34 -4.14
N LYS A 93 9.50 -22.45 -4.88
CA LYS A 93 10.03 -21.14 -5.32
C LYS A 93 10.01 -20.11 -4.20
N GLN A 94 8.95 -20.06 -3.41
CA GLN A 94 8.77 -19.08 -2.35
C GLN A 94 9.65 -19.35 -1.14
N LYS A 95 9.78 -20.63 -0.76
CA LYS A 95 10.47 -21.07 0.46
C LYS A 95 11.85 -20.43 0.67
N PRO A 96 12.80 -20.46 -0.30
CA PRO A 96 14.14 -19.90 -0.06
C PRO A 96 14.11 -18.39 0.20
N VAL A 97 13.23 -17.65 -0.45
CA VAL A 97 13.08 -16.20 -0.28
C VAL A 97 12.49 -15.88 1.10
N VAL A 98 11.40 -16.55 1.47
CA VAL A 98 10.74 -16.37 2.77
C VAL A 98 11.71 -16.68 3.91
N GLN A 99 12.43 -17.80 3.80
CA GLN A 99 13.40 -18.21 4.84
C GLN A 99 14.56 -17.21 4.96
N ALA A 100 15.10 -16.74 3.82
CA ALA A 100 16.18 -15.76 3.82
C ALA A 100 15.73 -14.41 4.39
N MET A 101 14.53 -13.93 4.01
CA MET A 101 13.93 -12.71 4.54
C MET A 101 13.73 -12.81 6.06
N TRP A 102 13.16 -13.92 6.53
CA TRP A 102 12.94 -14.15 7.94
C TRP A 102 14.24 -14.17 8.75
N ASN A 103 15.27 -14.84 8.23
CA ASN A 103 16.58 -14.89 8.86
C ASN A 103 17.25 -13.51 8.90
N LYS A 104 17.16 -12.74 7.81
CA LYS A 104 17.67 -11.36 7.74
C LYS A 104 16.97 -10.47 8.76
N ALA A 105 15.64 -10.53 8.84
CA ALA A 105 14.87 -9.74 9.80
C ALA A 105 15.27 -10.09 11.25
N LYS A 106 15.43 -11.37 11.57
CA LYS A 106 15.92 -11.81 12.89
C LYS A 106 17.33 -11.28 13.18
N ALA A 107 18.25 -11.37 12.23
CA ALA A 107 19.61 -10.86 12.39
C ALA A 107 19.67 -9.35 12.59
N SER A 108 18.77 -8.61 11.93
CA SER A 108 18.63 -7.15 12.06
C SER A 108 17.70 -6.73 13.22
N VAL A 109 17.22 -7.68 14.03
CA VAL A 109 16.29 -7.43 15.17
C VAL A 109 15.02 -6.68 14.72
N VAL A 110 14.55 -6.95 13.49
CA VAL A 110 13.33 -6.35 12.93
C VAL A 110 12.14 -7.26 13.24
N PRO A 111 11.05 -6.75 13.83
CA PRO A 111 9.85 -7.53 14.12
C PRO A 111 9.00 -7.75 12.86
N LEU A 112 9.52 -8.55 11.93
CA LEU A 112 8.84 -8.84 10.67
C LEU A 112 7.60 -9.70 10.88
N LYS A 113 6.48 -9.27 10.34
CA LYS A 113 5.22 -10.01 10.29
C LYS A 113 5.04 -10.59 8.89
N ILE A 114 4.94 -11.91 8.79
CA ILE A 114 4.56 -12.59 7.55
C ILE A 114 3.04 -12.74 7.54
N ILE A 115 2.38 -12.23 6.50
CA ILE A 115 0.95 -12.42 6.29
C ILE A 115 0.71 -13.14 4.96
N LEU A 116 -0.30 -13.99 4.94
CA LEU A 116 -0.61 -14.84 3.79
C LEU A 116 -2.01 -14.55 3.27
N THR A 117 -2.18 -14.56 1.96
CA THR A 117 -3.48 -14.41 1.30
C THR A 117 -3.67 -15.50 0.25
N VAL A 118 -4.90 -15.93 0.02
CA VAL A 118 -5.31 -16.84 -1.04
C VAL A 118 -6.12 -16.11 -2.08
N TRP A 119 -5.74 -16.22 -3.36
CA TRP A 119 -6.54 -15.69 -4.47
C TRP A 119 -7.67 -16.64 -4.88
N SER A 120 -7.42 -17.94 -4.82
CA SER A 120 -8.42 -18.95 -5.09
C SER A 120 -8.15 -20.23 -4.31
N PRO A 121 -9.19 -20.87 -3.73
CA PRO A 121 -9.09 -22.24 -3.30
C PRO A 121 -8.70 -23.15 -4.47
N PRO A 122 -8.20 -24.39 -4.21
CA PRO A 122 -8.06 -25.40 -5.23
C PRO A 122 -9.34 -25.56 -6.06
N SER A 123 -9.22 -25.64 -7.40
CA SER A 123 -10.38 -25.67 -8.31
C SER A 123 -11.34 -26.84 -8.02
N SER A 124 -10.81 -27.96 -7.51
CA SER A 124 -11.61 -29.12 -7.07
C SER A 124 -12.52 -28.83 -5.86
N MET A 125 -12.31 -27.72 -5.16
CA MET A 125 -13.14 -27.30 -4.03
C MET A 125 -14.16 -26.22 -4.41
N LYS A 126 -14.24 -25.83 -5.69
CA LYS A 126 -15.07 -24.72 -6.16
C LYS A 126 -16.35 -25.18 -6.80
N CYS A 127 -17.41 -24.44 -6.53
CA CYS A 127 -18.74 -24.61 -7.12
C CYS A 127 -19.14 -23.36 -7.90
N VAL A 128 -20.18 -23.50 -8.73
CA VAL A 128 -20.91 -22.35 -9.24
C VAL A 128 -21.43 -21.55 -8.06
N VAL A 129 -21.32 -20.21 -8.14
CA VAL A 129 -21.79 -19.31 -7.07
C VAL A 129 -23.22 -19.62 -6.67
N GLY A 130 -23.45 -19.77 -5.38
CA GLY A 130 -24.76 -20.13 -4.83
C GLY A 130 -25.13 -21.63 -4.90
N SER A 131 -24.21 -22.49 -5.34
CA SER A 131 -24.41 -23.96 -5.38
C SER A 131 -23.43 -24.66 -4.43
N ASP A 132 -23.85 -25.85 -3.94
CA ASP A 132 -22.97 -26.79 -3.23
C ASP A 132 -22.76 -28.10 -4.00
N THR A 133 -23.53 -28.31 -5.03
CA THR A 133 -23.59 -29.59 -5.79
C THR A 133 -23.14 -29.45 -7.23
N THR A 134 -23.11 -28.24 -7.76
CA THR A 134 -22.70 -27.97 -9.14
C THR A 134 -21.26 -27.52 -9.14
N PRO A 135 -20.29 -28.37 -9.53
CA PRO A 135 -18.90 -27.99 -9.63
C PRO A 135 -18.72 -26.76 -10.52
N HIS A 136 -17.75 -25.90 -10.19
CA HIS A 136 -17.37 -24.81 -11.09
C HIS A 136 -16.82 -25.41 -12.40
N PRO A 137 -17.21 -24.88 -13.58
CA PRO A 137 -16.78 -25.45 -14.86
C PRO A 137 -15.26 -25.59 -14.95
N ASP A 138 -14.86 -26.72 -15.43
CA ASP A 138 -13.55 -27.23 -15.78
C ASP A 138 -12.35 -26.35 -15.54
N GLY A 139 -11.64 -26.60 -14.43
CA GLY A 139 -10.29 -26.12 -14.22
C GLY A 139 -10.10 -24.61 -14.37
N THR A 140 -11.18 -23.84 -14.54
CA THR A 140 -11.09 -22.39 -14.52
C THR A 140 -10.79 -21.95 -13.10
N LYS A 141 -9.64 -21.35 -12.93
CA LYS A 141 -9.13 -20.88 -11.64
C LYS A 141 -9.73 -19.54 -11.26
N ASN A 142 -10.43 -18.92 -12.19
CA ASN A 142 -11.09 -17.63 -12.02
C ASN A 142 -12.59 -17.80 -11.77
N GLY A 143 -13.11 -17.00 -10.87
CA GLY A 143 -14.53 -17.03 -10.50
C GLY A 143 -14.93 -18.27 -9.70
N GLY A 144 -16.24 -18.55 -9.67
CA GLY A 144 -16.81 -19.56 -8.79
C GLY A 144 -16.80 -19.15 -7.32
N SER A 145 -17.28 -20.05 -6.45
CA SER A 145 -17.27 -19.89 -5.00
C SER A 145 -16.78 -21.17 -4.34
N LEU A 146 -16.26 -21.11 -3.12
CA LEU A 146 -15.95 -22.30 -2.36
C LEU A 146 -17.25 -23.08 -2.09
N CYS A 147 -17.29 -24.38 -2.45
CA CYS A 147 -18.44 -25.22 -2.13
C CYS A 147 -18.62 -25.25 -0.61
N PRO A 148 -19.82 -24.97 -0.08
CA PRO A 148 -20.08 -25.05 1.36
C PRO A 148 -19.67 -26.37 2.01
N SER A 149 -19.87 -27.50 1.33
CA SER A 149 -19.44 -28.83 1.77
C SER A 149 -17.91 -29.01 1.82
N LYS A 150 -17.14 -28.12 1.18
CA LYS A 150 -15.68 -28.16 1.11
C LYS A 150 -14.96 -27.25 2.12
N ARG A 151 -15.70 -26.56 2.99
CA ARG A 151 -15.11 -25.64 3.96
C ARG A 151 -14.11 -26.32 4.89
N ALA A 152 -14.42 -27.53 5.38
CA ALA A 152 -13.48 -28.26 6.24
C ALA A 152 -12.22 -28.72 5.48
N ASP A 153 -12.38 -29.20 4.24
CA ASP A 153 -11.23 -29.57 3.38
C ASP A 153 -10.36 -28.35 3.13
N TYR A 154 -10.98 -27.18 2.86
CA TYR A 154 -10.26 -25.95 2.64
C TYR A 154 -9.55 -25.45 3.90
N ALA A 155 -10.16 -25.56 5.08
CA ALA A 155 -9.47 -25.24 6.34
C ALA A 155 -8.22 -26.10 6.53
N ASN A 156 -8.31 -27.41 6.26
CA ASN A 156 -7.17 -28.32 6.33
C ASN A 156 -6.07 -27.98 5.30
N TYR A 157 -6.45 -27.54 4.09
CA TYR A 157 -5.52 -27.03 3.10
C TYR A 157 -4.76 -25.80 3.62
N LEU A 158 -5.45 -24.84 4.26
CA LEU A 158 -4.83 -23.66 4.86
C LEU A 158 -3.91 -24.02 6.04
N VAL A 159 -4.33 -24.97 6.88
CA VAL A 159 -3.49 -25.52 7.97
C VAL A 159 -2.21 -26.17 7.42
N ALA A 160 -2.33 -26.92 6.31
CA ALA A 160 -1.15 -27.51 5.67
C ALA A 160 -0.22 -26.44 5.07
N ALA A 161 -0.76 -25.36 4.52
CA ALA A 161 0.06 -24.22 4.06
C ALA A 161 0.79 -23.54 5.24
N LEU A 162 0.11 -23.27 6.35
CA LEU A 162 0.74 -22.73 7.57
C LEU A 162 1.85 -23.65 8.07
N LYS A 163 1.64 -24.96 8.00
CA LYS A 163 2.67 -25.94 8.38
C LYS A 163 3.94 -25.82 7.54
N GLN A 164 3.83 -25.53 6.24
CA GLN A 164 5.00 -25.34 5.38
C GLN A 164 5.91 -24.20 5.87
N TYR A 165 5.32 -23.13 6.40
CA TYR A 165 6.07 -22.03 7.02
C TYR A 165 6.66 -22.44 8.38
N ALA A 166 5.87 -23.09 9.22
CA ALA A 166 6.34 -23.59 10.52
C ALA A 166 7.51 -24.57 10.38
N ASP A 167 7.48 -25.46 9.37
CA ASP A 167 8.54 -26.44 9.10
C ASP A 167 9.91 -25.81 8.77
N ILE A 168 9.92 -24.55 8.35
CA ILE A 168 11.16 -23.78 8.12
C ILE A 168 11.44 -22.74 9.22
N GLY A 169 10.72 -22.81 10.33
CA GLY A 169 10.90 -21.92 11.48
C GLY A 169 10.44 -20.48 11.24
N VAL A 170 9.46 -20.29 10.35
CA VAL A 170 8.84 -19.00 10.04
C VAL A 170 7.47 -18.93 10.71
N ASP A 171 7.27 -17.94 11.57
CA ASP A 171 6.00 -17.69 12.23
C ASP A 171 5.10 -16.83 11.33
N VAL A 172 3.97 -17.37 10.91
CA VAL A 172 2.95 -16.61 10.19
C VAL A 172 2.14 -15.79 11.19
N TYR A 173 2.07 -14.48 10.96
CA TYR A 173 1.34 -13.56 11.83
C TYR A 173 -0.16 -13.55 11.54
N ALA A 174 -0.54 -13.54 10.25
CA ALA A 174 -1.94 -13.51 9.87
C ALA A 174 -2.19 -14.19 8.51
N LEU A 175 -3.44 -14.63 8.31
CA LEU A 175 -3.91 -15.34 7.13
C LEU A 175 -5.25 -14.77 6.67
N SER A 176 -5.37 -14.44 5.37
CA SER A 176 -6.63 -14.21 4.67
C SER A 176 -6.96 -15.41 3.79
N PHE A 177 -8.18 -15.89 3.92
CA PHE A 177 -8.61 -17.04 3.13
C PHE A 177 -9.12 -16.65 1.73
N GLN A 178 -9.27 -15.35 1.43
CA GLN A 178 -9.71 -14.87 0.13
C GLN A 178 -9.29 -13.42 -0.14
N ASN A 179 -8.54 -13.23 -1.22
CA ASN A 179 -8.27 -11.95 -1.85
C ASN A 179 -9.52 -11.45 -2.60
N GLU A 180 -9.85 -10.17 -2.47
CA GLU A 180 -10.87 -9.46 -3.27
C GLU A 180 -12.15 -10.28 -3.58
N PRO A 181 -12.94 -10.60 -2.56
CA PRO A 181 -14.03 -11.57 -2.67
C PRO A 181 -15.19 -11.16 -3.61
N LEU A 182 -15.15 -9.96 -4.17
CA LEU A 182 -16.15 -9.46 -5.12
C LEU A 182 -15.63 -9.43 -6.57
N PHE A 183 -14.35 -9.72 -6.79
CA PHE A 183 -13.74 -9.54 -8.09
C PHE A 183 -13.48 -10.89 -8.79
N VAL A 184 -13.99 -11.03 -10.00
CA VAL A 184 -13.64 -12.12 -10.92
C VAL A 184 -12.45 -11.66 -11.74
N GLU A 185 -11.27 -12.00 -11.29
CA GLU A 185 -10.02 -11.64 -11.95
C GLU A 185 -9.80 -12.52 -13.20
N PRO A 186 -9.01 -12.06 -14.18
CA PRO A 186 -8.68 -12.89 -15.35
C PRO A 186 -7.68 -14.02 -15.04
N TYR A 187 -7.27 -14.12 -13.80
CA TYR A 187 -6.39 -15.15 -13.23
C TYR A 187 -7.07 -15.80 -12.01
N ASN A 188 -6.31 -16.33 -11.05
CA ASN A 188 -6.86 -16.97 -9.85
C ASN A 188 -7.80 -16.02 -9.10
N SER A 189 -9.04 -16.42 -8.91
CA SER A 189 -10.02 -15.68 -8.11
C SER A 189 -11.14 -16.58 -7.63
N CYS A 190 -11.82 -16.16 -6.58
CA CYS A 190 -12.99 -16.84 -6.06
C CYS A 190 -13.94 -15.80 -5.46
N VAL A 191 -15.21 -15.90 -5.80
CA VAL A 191 -16.21 -14.90 -5.42
C VAL A 191 -16.99 -15.39 -4.21
N TYR A 192 -17.24 -14.49 -3.27
CA TYR A 192 -18.08 -14.74 -2.12
C TYR A 192 -19.09 -13.62 -1.96
N THR A 193 -20.36 -13.95 -1.81
CA THR A 193 -21.31 -13.04 -1.21
C THR A 193 -20.89 -12.79 0.24
N GLN A 194 -21.34 -11.70 0.85
CA GLN A 194 -21.00 -11.37 2.25
C GLN A 194 -21.40 -12.50 3.20
N LYS A 195 -22.55 -13.15 2.91
CA LYS A 195 -23.02 -14.28 3.70
C LYS A 195 -22.11 -15.49 3.54
N GLU A 196 -21.74 -15.85 2.31
CA GLU A 196 -20.83 -16.98 2.05
C GLU A 196 -19.45 -16.74 2.69
N TYR A 197 -18.95 -15.50 2.62
CA TYR A 197 -17.71 -15.11 3.29
C TYR A 197 -17.81 -15.32 4.79
N ALA A 198 -18.86 -14.77 5.41
CA ALA A 198 -19.06 -14.87 6.85
C ALA A 198 -19.27 -16.33 7.31
N ASP A 199 -20.08 -17.10 6.59
CA ASP A 199 -20.31 -18.52 6.88
C ASP A 199 -19.02 -19.34 6.72
N THR A 200 -18.21 -19.03 5.72
CA THR A 200 -16.92 -19.69 5.51
C THR A 200 -15.98 -19.38 6.66
N LEU A 201 -15.83 -18.10 7.00
CA LEU A 201 -14.99 -17.65 8.11
C LEU A 201 -15.41 -18.32 9.44
N ALA A 202 -16.70 -18.35 9.73
CA ALA A 202 -17.24 -19.01 10.93
C ALA A 202 -16.94 -20.52 10.96
N SER A 203 -16.85 -21.15 9.79
CA SER A 203 -16.59 -22.60 9.67
C SER A 203 -15.11 -22.94 9.74
N ILE A 204 -14.24 -22.19 9.03
CA ILE A 204 -12.81 -22.49 8.92
C ILE A 204 -12.01 -21.96 10.10
N GLY A 205 -12.42 -20.84 10.68
CA GLY A 205 -11.69 -20.15 11.75
C GLY A 205 -11.38 -21.06 12.94
N PRO A 206 -12.35 -21.76 13.53
CA PRO A 206 -12.10 -22.66 14.65
C PRO A 206 -11.08 -23.78 14.34
N ILE A 207 -11.07 -24.30 13.10
CA ILE A 207 -10.11 -25.34 12.66
C ILE A 207 -8.70 -24.76 12.62
N ILE A 208 -8.56 -23.57 12.00
CA ILE A 208 -7.27 -22.89 11.88
C ILE A 208 -6.74 -22.51 13.27
N HIS A 209 -7.57 -21.89 14.13
CA HIS A 209 -7.16 -21.46 15.46
C HIS A 209 -6.85 -22.65 16.41
N THR A 210 -7.47 -23.81 16.17
CA THR A 210 -7.09 -25.03 16.90
C THR A 210 -5.68 -25.49 16.55
N ALA A 211 -5.31 -25.42 15.26
CA ALA A 211 -4.00 -25.84 14.78
C ALA A 211 -2.92 -24.76 15.04
N TYR A 212 -3.27 -23.48 14.87
CA TYR A 212 -2.37 -22.32 14.99
C TYR A 212 -3.05 -21.18 15.77
N PRO A 213 -3.09 -21.27 17.11
CA PRO A 213 -3.84 -20.30 17.95
C PRO A 213 -3.32 -18.85 17.87
N SER A 214 -2.07 -18.64 17.50
CA SER A 214 -1.44 -17.33 17.38
C SER A 214 -1.69 -16.65 16.03
N VAL A 215 -2.11 -17.38 15.00
CA VAL A 215 -2.38 -16.84 13.67
C VAL A 215 -3.68 -16.06 13.69
N LYS A 216 -3.64 -14.80 13.31
CA LYS A 216 -4.83 -13.97 13.16
C LYS A 216 -5.49 -14.23 11.79
N LEU A 217 -6.81 -14.25 11.73
CA LEU A 217 -7.49 -14.17 10.45
C LEU A 217 -7.72 -12.70 10.09
N PHE A 218 -7.50 -12.33 8.85
CA PHE A 218 -7.73 -10.96 8.39
C PHE A 218 -8.58 -10.93 7.11
N GLY A 219 -9.29 -9.85 6.91
CA GLY A 219 -10.16 -9.62 5.77
C GLY A 219 -11.12 -8.43 6.01
N SER A 220 -12.04 -8.19 5.11
CA SER A 220 -12.42 -9.02 3.96
C SER A 220 -11.60 -8.74 2.68
N GLU A 221 -10.63 -7.83 2.68
CA GLU A 221 -9.82 -7.45 1.50
C GLU A 221 -10.66 -6.92 0.33
N ASN A 222 -11.79 -6.31 0.64
CA ASN A 222 -12.63 -5.63 -0.33
C ASN A 222 -12.11 -4.22 -0.63
N MET A 223 -12.51 -3.65 -1.77
CA MET A 223 -12.11 -2.32 -2.18
C MET A 223 -12.69 -1.22 -1.30
N LEU A 224 -11.85 -0.32 -0.81
CA LEU A 224 -12.27 0.82 0.01
C LEU A 224 -13.04 1.86 -0.80
N GLY A 225 -12.66 2.10 -2.04
CA GLY A 225 -13.15 3.22 -2.86
C GLY A 225 -14.20 2.88 -3.92
N THR A 226 -14.42 1.61 -4.24
CA THR A 226 -15.23 1.18 -5.40
C THR A 226 -16.32 0.18 -5.07
N GLU A 227 -16.59 -0.10 -3.80
CA GLU A 227 -17.66 -1.03 -3.45
C GLU A 227 -19.04 -0.46 -3.73
N CYS A 228 -19.77 -1.19 -4.57
CA CYS A 228 -21.14 -0.91 -4.91
C CYS A 228 -22.06 -1.72 -4.03
N GLY A 229 -22.89 -1.13 -3.20
CA GLY A 229 -23.76 -1.96 -2.39
C GLY A 229 -24.63 -1.30 -1.36
N GLY A 230 -24.79 -0.02 -1.37
CA GLY A 230 -25.83 0.67 -0.60
C GLY A 230 -27.01 1.08 -1.47
N ALA A 231 -28.12 1.49 -0.90
CA ALA A 231 -29.29 2.02 -1.59
C ALA A 231 -28.95 3.19 -2.55
N ASN A 232 -27.78 3.80 -2.40
CA ASN A 232 -27.24 4.91 -3.20
C ASN A 232 -25.98 4.54 -4.00
N GLY A 233 -25.66 3.26 -4.13
CA GLY A 233 -24.61 2.76 -5.02
C GLY A 233 -23.18 2.85 -4.52
N PHE A 234 -22.94 3.45 -3.36
CA PHE A 234 -21.59 3.62 -2.85
C PHE A 234 -21.53 3.62 -1.31
N ASP A 235 -20.99 2.56 -0.73
CA ASP A 235 -20.69 2.45 0.69
C ASP A 235 -19.41 1.64 0.88
N PRO A 236 -18.26 2.28 1.20
CA PRO A 236 -16.96 1.60 1.35
C PRO A 236 -16.95 0.56 2.48
N TYR A 237 -17.92 0.64 3.36
CA TYR A 237 -18.06 -0.24 4.49
C TYR A 237 -19.05 -1.41 4.25
N TRP A 238 -19.82 -1.37 3.16
CA TRP A 238 -20.97 -2.25 2.94
C TRP A 238 -20.66 -3.76 3.03
N TYR A 239 -19.58 -4.22 2.41
CA TYR A 239 -19.23 -5.64 2.46
C TYR A 239 -18.89 -6.08 3.89
N THR A 240 -17.97 -5.39 4.53
CA THR A 240 -17.56 -5.64 5.91
C THR A 240 -18.73 -5.52 6.88
N ALA A 241 -19.63 -4.55 6.69
CA ALA A 241 -20.84 -4.38 7.51
C ALA A 241 -21.74 -5.61 7.49
N ASN A 242 -21.86 -6.27 6.34
CA ASN A 242 -22.66 -7.48 6.23
C ASN A 242 -21.96 -8.71 6.83
N VAL A 243 -20.65 -8.80 6.73
CA VAL A 243 -19.85 -9.82 7.45
C VAL A 243 -20.01 -9.66 8.96
N MET A 244 -19.98 -8.42 9.46
CA MET A 244 -20.14 -8.10 10.89
C MET A 244 -21.51 -8.48 11.48
N LYS A 245 -22.53 -8.70 10.67
CA LYS A 245 -23.84 -9.19 11.13
C LYS A 245 -23.80 -10.66 11.59
N VAL A 246 -22.71 -11.38 11.37
CA VAL A 246 -22.54 -12.77 11.76
C VAL A 246 -21.52 -12.88 12.91
N PRO A 247 -21.98 -12.92 14.17
CA PRO A 247 -21.09 -12.90 15.34
C PRO A 247 -20.08 -14.06 15.36
N ALA A 248 -20.47 -15.23 14.85
CA ALA A 248 -19.58 -16.38 14.74
C ALA A 248 -18.40 -16.14 13.78
N ALA A 249 -18.61 -15.34 12.74
CA ALA A 249 -17.53 -14.91 11.85
C ALA A 249 -16.64 -13.86 12.50
N VAL A 250 -17.26 -12.85 13.12
CA VAL A 250 -16.53 -11.75 13.81
C VAL A 250 -15.61 -12.30 14.90
N SER A 251 -16.06 -13.32 15.65
CA SER A 251 -15.25 -13.94 16.70
C SER A 251 -13.99 -14.63 16.20
N GLN A 252 -13.89 -14.92 14.90
CA GLN A 252 -12.70 -15.50 14.28
C GLN A 252 -11.76 -14.44 13.70
N MET A 253 -12.24 -13.21 13.51
CA MET A 253 -11.48 -12.14 12.88
C MET A 253 -10.48 -11.50 13.85
N GLY A 254 -9.27 -11.23 13.39
CA GLY A 254 -8.22 -10.54 14.14
C GLY A 254 -7.86 -9.16 13.59
N ILE A 255 -8.13 -8.92 12.30
CA ILE A 255 -7.79 -7.66 11.60
C ILE A 255 -8.84 -7.40 10.53
N TRP A 256 -9.40 -6.19 10.48
CA TRP A 256 -10.15 -5.71 9.32
C TRP A 256 -9.19 -5.26 8.23
N ALA A 257 -9.33 -5.78 7.03
CA ALA A 257 -8.45 -5.48 5.91
C ALA A 257 -9.23 -4.99 4.69
N VAL A 258 -8.69 -3.98 4.02
CA VAL A 258 -9.24 -3.41 2.79
C VAL A 258 -8.15 -3.23 1.75
N HIS A 259 -8.55 -3.16 0.48
CA HIS A 259 -7.72 -2.77 -0.65
C HIS A 259 -8.12 -1.39 -1.17
N GLY A 260 -7.22 -0.71 -1.89
CA GLY A 260 -7.50 0.55 -2.56
C GLY A 260 -6.45 0.84 -3.62
N TYR A 261 -6.89 1.28 -4.79
CA TYR A 261 -5.99 1.56 -5.91
C TYR A 261 -6.19 2.99 -6.39
N SER A 262 -5.10 3.77 -6.37
CA SER A 262 -4.97 5.11 -6.95
C SER A 262 -6.29 5.91 -6.95
N ASP A 263 -7.03 5.84 -5.87
CA ASP A 263 -8.30 6.57 -5.73
C ASP A 263 -8.06 8.08 -5.77
N GLY A 264 -6.80 8.45 -6.02
CA GLY A 264 -6.33 9.73 -6.54
C GLY A 264 -6.67 10.89 -5.62
N VAL A 265 -6.65 10.69 -4.31
CA VAL A 265 -7.42 11.57 -3.47
C VAL A 265 -6.53 12.30 -2.50
N LEU A 266 -6.65 13.61 -2.56
CA LEU A 266 -6.02 14.49 -1.58
C LEU A 266 -6.48 14.10 -0.18
N ALA A 267 -5.56 13.94 0.75
CA ALA A 267 -5.82 13.56 2.13
C ALA A 267 -6.34 14.73 2.98
N THR A 268 -7.22 15.54 2.43
CA THR A 268 -7.91 16.60 3.19
C THR A 268 -9.16 16.05 3.87
N PRO A 269 -9.67 16.66 4.95
CA PRO A 269 -10.88 16.19 5.63
C PRO A 269 -12.12 16.11 4.71
N THR A 270 -12.11 16.86 3.61
CA THR A 270 -13.20 16.89 2.63
C THR A 270 -12.99 15.99 1.44
N SER A 271 -11.81 15.36 1.32
CA SER A 271 -11.49 14.48 0.20
C SER A 271 -12.29 13.18 0.28
N GLN A 272 -12.44 12.54 -0.86
CA GLN A 272 -13.13 11.26 -0.99
C GLN A 272 -12.44 10.17 -0.15
N MET A 273 -11.12 10.04 -0.26
CA MET A 273 -10.33 9.06 0.48
C MET A 273 -10.45 9.24 1.98
N SER A 274 -10.34 10.47 2.48
CA SER A 274 -10.50 10.77 3.91
C SER A 274 -11.89 10.40 4.41
N LYS A 275 -12.95 10.63 3.60
CA LYS A 275 -14.32 10.22 3.93
C LYS A 275 -14.48 8.70 3.94
N PHE A 276 -13.89 8.00 2.98
CA PHE A 276 -13.95 6.53 2.92
C PHE A 276 -13.29 5.90 4.15
N TRP A 277 -12.11 6.36 4.49
CA TRP A 277 -11.41 5.90 5.68
C TRP A 277 -12.18 6.20 6.96
N ALA A 278 -12.71 7.41 7.11
CA ALA A 278 -13.51 7.79 8.26
C ALA A 278 -14.81 6.96 8.36
N SER A 279 -15.47 6.71 7.22
CA SER A 279 -16.67 5.86 7.16
C SER A 279 -16.35 4.42 7.56
N PHE A 280 -15.28 3.85 7.04
CA PHE A 280 -14.85 2.49 7.37
C PHE A 280 -14.51 2.37 8.86
N TYR A 281 -13.74 3.32 9.41
CA TYR A 281 -13.41 3.36 10.83
C TYR A 281 -14.66 3.48 11.72
N SER A 282 -15.58 4.37 11.37
CA SER A 282 -16.84 4.54 12.11
C SER A 282 -17.72 3.31 12.01
N GLY A 283 -17.82 2.73 10.81
CA GLY A 283 -18.61 1.55 10.53
C GLY A 283 -18.15 0.30 11.29
N THR A 284 -16.84 0.15 11.52
CA THR A 284 -16.28 -1.00 12.26
C THR A 284 -16.29 -0.80 13.79
N ALA A 285 -16.92 0.27 14.30
CA ALA A 285 -16.88 0.63 15.72
C ALA A 285 -17.42 -0.45 16.67
N THR A 286 -18.43 -1.24 16.25
CA THR A 286 -19.05 -2.29 17.06
C THR A 286 -18.20 -3.55 17.20
N ALA A 287 -17.24 -3.75 16.29
CA ALA A 287 -16.25 -4.83 16.35
C ALA A 287 -14.86 -4.23 16.09
N ARG A 288 -14.37 -3.49 17.08
CA ARG A 288 -13.13 -2.74 16.98
C ARG A 288 -11.93 -3.68 16.95
N LEU A 289 -11.38 -3.85 15.76
CA LEU A 289 -10.14 -4.59 15.48
C LEU A 289 -9.15 -3.63 14.82
N PRO A 290 -7.85 -3.97 14.77
CA PRO A 290 -6.89 -3.27 13.91
C PRO A 290 -7.40 -3.19 12.47
N ILE A 291 -7.17 -2.05 11.81
CA ILE A 291 -7.55 -1.83 10.42
C ILE A 291 -6.27 -1.76 9.58
N TRP A 292 -6.19 -2.53 8.50
CA TRP A 292 -5.05 -2.55 7.60
C TRP A 292 -5.46 -2.26 6.16
N MET A 293 -4.65 -1.49 5.45
CA MET A 293 -4.58 -1.53 4.00
C MET A 293 -3.66 -2.69 3.65
N THR A 294 -4.19 -3.75 3.04
CA THR A 294 -3.42 -4.95 2.72
C THR A 294 -2.97 -5.01 1.27
N GLU A 295 -3.50 -4.11 0.41
CA GLU A 295 -3.04 -3.96 -0.96
C GLU A 295 -3.43 -2.60 -1.56
N THR A 296 -2.46 -1.94 -2.18
CA THR A 296 -2.66 -0.67 -2.91
C THR A 296 -1.49 -0.40 -3.83
N SER A 297 -1.76 0.27 -4.98
CA SER A 297 -0.76 0.74 -5.95
C SER A 297 -1.37 1.76 -6.93
N GLY A 298 -0.75 1.97 -8.08
CA GLY A 298 -1.29 2.83 -9.12
C GLY A 298 -0.81 4.28 -9.05
N TYR A 299 0.44 4.51 -8.64
CA TYR A 299 1.07 5.83 -8.56
C TYR A 299 2.29 5.90 -9.47
N VAL A 300 2.48 7.02 -10.17
CA VAL A 300 3.72 7.25 -10.93
C VAL A 300 4.90 7.52 -10.00
N ASP A 301 6.09 7.24 -10.52
CA ASP A 301 7.34 7.33 -9.75
C ASP A 301 7.99 8.72 -9.80
N THR A 302 7.17 9.76 -9.82
CA THR A 302 7.55 11.16 -9.68
C THR A 302 6.84 11.80 -8.48
N ILE A 303 7.37 12.86 -7.90
CA ILE A 303 6.69 13.59 -6.81
C ILE A 303 5.35 14.11 -7.30
N GLU A 304 5.34 14.74 -8.47
CA GLU A 304 4.14 15.27 -9.10
C GLU A 304 3.32 14.15 -9.79
N PRO A 305 2.00 14.30 -9.86
CA PRO A 305 1.16 13.40 -10.64
C PRO A 305 1.45 13.52 -12.15
N SER A 306 1.14 12.45 -12.88
CA SER A 306 1.04 12.48 -14.35
C SER A 306 -0.35 12.98 -14.78
N SER A 307 -0.59 12.98 -16.09
CA SER A 307 -1.92 13.28 -16.63
C SER A 307 -2.97 12.20 -16.30
N THR A 308 -2.57 11.01 -15.86
CA THR A 308 -3.44 9.84 -15.67
C THR A 308 -3.36 9.22 -14.31
N LEU A 309 -2.23 9.33 -13.61
CA LEU A 309 -1.99 8.69 -12.32
C LEU A 309 -1.45 9.69 -11.30
N PRO A 310 -1.79 9.53 -10.01
CA PRO A 310 -1.26 10.32 -8.93
C PRO A 310 0.25 10.09 -8.75
N GLY A 311 0.94 11.05 -8.14
CA GLY A 311 2.37 11.01 -7.89
C GLY A 311 2.75 10.40 -6.54
N ALA A 312 4.04 10.32 -6.29
CA ALA A 312 4.54 9.76 -5.03
C ALA A 312 4.17 10.63 -3.81
N LEU A 313 3.97 11.95 -3.98
CA LEU A 313 3.47 12.76 -2.87
C LEU A 313 1.99 12.47 -2.56
N ASP A 314 1.21 12.12 -3.57
CA ASP A 314 -0.19 11.69 -3.36
C ASP A 314 -0.23 10.34 -2.63
N LEU A 315 0.75 9.45 -2.84
CA LEU A 315 0.94 8.25 -2.01
C LEU A 315 1.18 8.63 -0.54
N ALA A 316 2.04 9.64 -0.26
CA ALA A 316 2.25 10.11 1.11
C ALA A 316 0.93 10.59 1.75
N GLN A 317 0.11 11.29 0.99
CA GLN A 317 -1.21 11.77 1.44
C GLN A 317 -2.19 10.61 1.63
N GLY A 318 -2.13 9.57 0.78
CA GLY A 318 -2.91 8.35 0.91
C GLY A 318 -2.59 7.57 2.19
N ILE A 319 -1.29 7.38 2.49
CA ILE A 319 -0.84 6.77 3.75
C ILE A 319 -1.31 7.63 4.95
N TYR A 320 -1.13 8.95 4.86
CA TYR A 320 -1.63 9.87 5.90
C TYR A 320 -3.14 9.71 6.12
N ALA A 321 -3.94 9.67 5.05
CA ALA A 321 -5.39 9.53 5.16
C ALA A 321 -5.79 8.21 5.86
N ALA A 322 -5.12 7.11 5.52
CA ALA A 322 -5.34 5.83 6.18
C ALA A 322 -5.03 5.89 7.68
N LEU A 323 -3.88 6.46 8.05
CA LEU A 323 -3.45 6.56 9.44
C LEU A 323 -4.32 7.54 10.24
N TYR A 324 -4.60 8.72 9.68
CA TYR A 324 -5.24 9.82 10.40
C TYR A 324 -6.76 9.69 10.44
N HIS A 325 -7.40 9.38 9.33
CA HIS A 325 -8.86 9.28 9.24
C HIS A 325 -9.38 7.85 9.41
N GLY A 326 -8.60 6.86 8.96
CA GLY A 326 -8.95 5.44 9.05
C GLY A 326 -8.47 4.76 10.32
N HIS A 327 -7.63 5.43 11.10
CA HIS A 327 -6.93 4.80 12.22
C HIS A 327 -6.30 3.46 11.84
N ALA A 328 -5.81 3.36 10.59
CA ALA A 328 -5.13 2.17 10.11
C ALA A 328 -3.86 1.92 10.92
N SER A 329 -3.62 0.67 11.28
CA SER A 329 -2.43 0.22 12.01
C SER A 329 -1.42 -0.50 11.12
N GLY A 330 -1.81 -0.89 9.90
CA GLY A 330 -0.96 -1.54 8.91
C GLY A 330 -1.18 -1.03 7.50
N TRP A 331 -0.09 -1.04 6.71
CA TRP A 331 -0.12 -0.64 5.31
C TRP A 331 0.80 -1.51 4.48
N VAL A 332 0.27 -2.13 3.42
CA VAL A 332 0.96 -3.06 2.53
C VAL A 332 0.81 -2.59 1.10
N TRP A 333 1.95 -2.34 0.45
CA TRP A 333 2.02 -1.89 -0.93
C TRP A 333 2.03 -3.07 -1.92
N TRP A 334 1.39 -2.92 -3.07
CA TRP A 334 1.47 -3.83 -4.21
C TRP A 334 2.32 -3.19 -5.31
N GLN A 335 3.56 -3.59 -5.51
CA GLN A 335 4.38 -4.60 -4.88
C GLN A 335 5.79 -4.06 -4.56
N GLY A 336 6.60 -4.85 -3.83
CA GLY A 336 7.92 -4.40 -3.38
C GLY A 336 8.89 -4.13 -4.51
N SER A 337 9.00 -5.07 -5.45
CA SER A 337 9.91 -4.94 -6.59
C SER A 337 9.45 -5.74 -7.80
N GLU A 338 9.89 -5.29 -8.97
CA GLU A 338 9.84 -6.03 -10.23
C GLU A 338 11.24 -5.98 -10.86
N LEU A 339 12.10 -6.93 -10.45
CA LEU A 339 13.50 -6.94 -10.85
C LEU A 339 13.66 -7.20 -12.34
N GLY A 340 14.51 -6.40 -12.97
CA GLY A 340 14.78 -6.48 -14.40
C GLY A 340 14.11 -5.40 -15.23
N SER A 341 13.15 -4.66 -14.68
CA SER A 341 12.57 -3.49 -15.35
C SER A 341 13.58 -2.35 -15.48
N SER A 342 13.40 -1.50 -16.49
CA SER A 342 14.27 -0.34 -16.72
C SER A 342 14.14 0.74 -15.65
N ALA A 343 12.93 0.89 -15.09
CA ALA A 343 12.56 1.80 -14.01
C ALA A 343 11.35 1.22 -13.26
N PRO A 344 11.08 1.67 -12.01
CA PRO A 344 9.85 1.33 -11.32
C PRO A 344 8.62 1.78 -12.12
N ASN A 345 7.63 0.89 -12.26
CA ASN A 345 6.33 1.19 -12.86
C ASN A 345 5.32 1.63 -11.79
N GLU A 346 4.03 1.69 -12.09
CA GLU A 346 2.99 2.12 -11.15
C GLU A 346 2.76 1.16 -9.97
N TYR A 347 3.25 -0.08 -10.07
CA TYR A 347 3.01 -1.14 -9.08
C TYR A 347 4.17 -1.34 -8.11
N ASP A 348 5.42 -1.22 -8.55
CA ASP A 348 6.59 -1.54 -7.75
C ASP A 348 7.28 -0.31 -7.13
N LEU A 349 7.96 -0.52 -6.02
CA LEU A 349 8.76 0.52 -5.36
C LEU A 349 10.17 0.61 -5.94
N MET A 350 10.69 -0.51 -6.48
CA MET A 350 12.03 -0.57 -7.07
C MET A 350 12.10 -1.62 -8.18
N SER A 351 12.87 -1.33 -9.22
CA SER A 351 13.15 -2.24 -10.33
C SER A 351 14.52 -2.92 -10.23
N SER A 352 15.33 -2.57 -9.26
CA SER A 352 16.55 -3.25 -8.84
C SER A 352 16.99 -2.77 -7.46
N THR A 353 17.98 -3.41 -6.87
CA THR A 353 18.56 -3.00 -5.58
C THR A 353 19.13 -1.58 -5.58
N THR A 354 19.44 -1.04 -6.76
CA THR A 354 19.99 0.32 -6.94
C THR A 354 19.04 1.29 -7.64
N LYS A 355 17.98 0.78 -8.31
CA LYS A 355 16.98 1.61 -8.98
C LYS A 355 15.72 1.70 -8.13
N ARG A 356 15.74 2.62 -7.20
CA ARG A 356 14.67 2.91 -6.24
C ARG A 356 13.97 4.18 -6.68
N GLY A 357 12.66 4.15 -6.72
CA GLY A 357 11.85 5.28 -7.17
C GLY A 357 11.46 6.26 -6.08
N LYS A 358 10.74 7.33 -6.45
CA LYS A 358 10.21 8.30 -5.49
C LYS A 358 9.21 7.65 -4.52
N LYS A 359 8.41 6.69 -4.98
CA LYS A 359 7.49 5.91 -4.13
C LYS A 359 8.23 5.15 -3.02
N TYR A 360 9.40 4.58 -3.35
CA TYR A 360 10.25 3.94 -2.35
C TYR A 360 10.67 4.92 -1.24
N TYR A 361 11.14 6.11 -1.62
CA TYR A 361 11.64 7.08 -0.65
C TYR A 361 10.51 7.75 0.15
N VAL A 362 9.35 7.95 -0.47
CA VAL A 362 8.14 8.39 0.24
C VAL A 362 7.70 7.33 1.24
N SER A 363 7.64 6.07 0.84
CA SER A 363 7.34 4.96 1.76
C SER A 363 8.36 4.87 2.88
N LYS A 364 9.65 5.06 2.60
CA LYS A 364 10.72 5.09 3.59
C LYS A 364 10.51 6.16 4.66
N ASN A 365 9.96 7.34 4.30
CA ASN A 365 9.60 8.38 5.26
C ASN A 365 8.63 7.90 6.34
N PHE A 366 7.80 6.90 6.05
CA PHE A 366 6.92 6.26 7.03
C PHE A 366 7.55 4.99 7.62
N TYR A 367 7.90 4.03 6.78
CA TYR A 367 8.25 2.65 7.17
C TYR A 367 9.49 2.59 8.07
N ARG A 368 10.49 3.39 7.74
CA ARG A 368 11.76 3.45 8.47
C ARG A 368 11.61 4.07 9.84
N TYR A 369 10.78 5.11 9.95
CA TYR A 369 10.76 6.00 11.11
C TYR A 369 9.54 5.80 12.01
N ILE A 370 8.51 5.08 11.57
CA ILE A 370 7.38 4.67 12.39
C ILE A 370 7.45 3.16 12.57
N ARG A 371 7.88 2.73 13.75
CA ARG A 371 8.10 1.30 13.99
C ARG A 371 6.91 0.65 14.69
N PRO A 372 6.71 -0.68 14.58
CA PRO A 372 5.69 -1.41 15.32
C PRO A 372 5.70 -1.07 16.80
N GLY A 373 4.52 -0.92 17.39
CA GLY A 373 4.34 -0.48 18.76
C GLY A 373 4.29 1.03 18.97
N ALA A 374 4.60 1.84 17.95
CA ALA A 374 4.37 3.29 18.01
C ALA A 374 2.86 3.56 18.06
N GLN A 375 2.44 4.47 18.93
CA GLN A 375 1.07 4.94 19.04
C GLN A 375 0.93 6.29 18.35
N MET A 376 -0.05 6.42 17.47
CA MET A 376 -0.37 7.71 16.91
C MET A 376 -0.94 8.61 18.00
N VAL A 377 -0.48 9.87 18.03
CA VAL A 377 -0.94 10.91 18.96
C VAL A 377 -1.61 12.03 18.19
N GLN A 378 -2.43 12.83 18.89
CA GLN A 378 -3.12 13.93 18.25
C GLN A 378 -2.12 14.96 17.72
N ALA A 379 -2.27 15.32 16.44
CA ALA A 379 -1.53 16.38 15.79
C ALA A 379 -2.46 17.14 14.83
N ALA A 380 -2.36 18.46 14.80
CA ALA A 380 -3.17 19.30 13.93
C ALA A 380 -2.36 20.51 13.43
N SER A 381 -2.56 20.87 12.16
CA SER A 381 -1.98 22.06 11.54
C SER A 381 -3.06 23.11 11.28
N ASP A 382 -2.74 24.39 11.42
CA ASP A 382 -3.61 25.51 11.04
C ASP A 382 -3.49 25.88 9.54
N ASP A 383 -2.59 25.21 8.79
CA ASP A 383 -2.42 25.35 7.34
C ASP A 383 -2.93 24.09 6.65
N ALA A 384 -3.95 24.20 5.80
CA ALA A 384 -4.57 23.07 5.11
C ALA A 384 -3.63 22.37 4.09
N GLU A 385 -2.58 23.03 3.63
CA GLU A 385 -1.57 22.43 2.75
C GLU A 385 -0.49 21.65 3.52
N VAL A 386 -0.48 21.75 4.86
CA VAL A 386 0.48 21.08 5.74
C VAL A 386 -0.24 19.99 6.53
N LEU A 387 -0.07 18.74 6.13
CA LEU A 387 -0.61 17.59 6.84
C LEU A 387 0.43 17.05 7.82
N VAL A 388 -0.02 16.74 9.05
CA VAL A 388 0.89 16.28 10.11
C VAL A 388 0.31 15.09 10.85
N ALA A 389 1.14 14.07 11.04
CA ALA A 389 0.87 12.92 11.90
C ALA A 389 2.04 12.70 12.86
N ALA A 390 1.76 12.41 14.12
CA ALA A 390 2.79 12.22 15.13
C ALA A 390 2.64 10.88 15.85
N PHE A 391 3.76 10.26 16.20
CA PHE A 391 3.84 8.91 16.73
C PHE A 391 4.82 8.84 17.90
N ASP A 392 4.36 8.24 18.99
CA ASP A 392 5.12 8.03 20.21
C ASP A 392 5.35 6.54 20.45
N ASN A 393 6.59 6.12 20.61
CA ASN A 393 6.92 4.72 20.88
C ASN A 393 7.53 4.57 22.27
N ASP A 394 6.71 4.11 23.22
CA ASP A 394 7.11 4.00 24.62
C ASP A 394 8.25 2.98 24.84
N ALA A 395 8.32 1.94 24.00
CA ALA A 395 9.34 0.90 24.14
C ALA A 395 10.74 1.41 23.74
N THR A 396 10.82 2.16 22.65
CA THR A 396 12.08 2.67 22.11
C THR A 396 12.39 4.11 22.55
N LYS A 397 11.40 4.80 23.16
CA LYS A 397 11.45 6.24 23.46
C LYS A 397 11.64 7.11 22.22
N ALA A 398 11.32 6.56 21.05
CA ALA A 398 11.35 7.32 19.80
C ALA A 398 10.06 8.13 19.66
N PHE A 399 10.20 9.35 19.11
CA PHE A 399 9.09 10.22 18.75
C PHE A 399 9.28 10.68 17.31
N THR A 400 8.29 10.40 16.45
CA THR A 400 8.35 10.71 15.01
C THR A 400 7.20 11.62 14.64
N VAL A 401 7.49 12.68 13.88
CA VAL A 401 6.49 13.54 13.24
C VAL A 401 6.67 13.48 11.73
N ILE A 402 5.61 13.09 11.03
CA ILE A 402 5.53 13.16 9.57
C ILE A 402 4.84 14.45 9.19
N ALA A 403 5.51 15.29 8.41
CA ALA A 403 4.98 16.55 7.90
C ALA A 403 4.99 16.53 6.36
N ILE A 404 3.84 16.75 5.74
CA ILE A 404 3.68 16.76 4.28
C ILE A 404 3.26 18.16 3.87
N ASN A 405 4.04 18.82 3.01
CA ASN A 405 3.64 20.04 2.34
C ASN A 405 3.08 19.70 0.96
N GLY A 406 1.76 19.71 0.83
CA GLY A 406 1.04 19.49 -0.44
C GLY A 406 1.00 20.72 -1.34
N GLY A 407 1.37 21.90 -0.83
CA GLY A 407 1.34 23.16 -1.56
C GLY A 407 2.51 23.34 -2.52
N THR A 408 2.40 24.35 -3.38
CA THR A 408 3.40 24.71 -4.40
C THR A 408 4.43 25.73 -3.90
N ALA A 409 4.30 26.20 -2.67
CA ALA A 409 5.24 27.10 -2.01
C ALA A 409 5.91 26.43 -0.81
N SER A 410 7.11 26.85 -0.48
CA SER A 410 7.77 26.45 0.76
C SER A 410 7.01 26.99 1.97
N LYS A 411 6.89 26.19 3.03
CA LYS A 411 6.20 26.54 4.27
C LYS A 411 7.18 26.54 5.44
N SER A 412 7.11 27.56 6.28
CA SER A 412 7.70 27.52 7.62
C SER A 412 6.71 26.87 8.57
N VAL A 413 7.18 26.02 9.46
CA VAL A 413 6.34 25.28 10.42
C VAL A 413 6.92 25.43 11.82
N THR A 414 6.04 25.64 12.78
CA THR A 414 6.36 25.62 14.21
C THR A 414 5.54 24.51 14.89
N LEU A 415 6.22 23.60 15.57
CA LEU A 415 5.58 22.60 16.42
C LEU A 415 5.40 23.15 17.84
N SER A 416 4.24 22.95 18.41
CA SER A 416 3.90 23.28 19.78
C SER A 416 3.25 22.09 20.49
N GLY A 417 3.48 21.96 21.78
CA GLY A 417 2.94 20.88 22.61
C GLY A 417 3.80 20.63 23.83
N ALA A 418 3.21 19.93 24.81
CA ALA A 418 3.96 19.55 26.01
C ALA A 418 4.94 18.41 25.73
N ASN A 419 6.13 18.48 26.33
CA ASN A 419 7.15 17.43 26.28
C ASN A 419 7.64 17.10 24.85
N LEU A 420 7.65 18.08 23.96
CA LEU A 420 8.30 17.92 22.65
C LEU A 420 9.83 17.87 22.81
N PRO A 421 10.54 17.06 22.01
CA PRO A 421 11.99 17.11 21.92
C PRO A 421 12.49 18.51 21.57
N ALA A 422 13.62 18.91 22.13
CA ALA A 422 14.25 20.19 21.78
C ALA A 422 14.82 20.21 20.35
N GLU A 423 15.14 19.03 19.81
CA GLU A 423 15.72 18.86 18.49
C GLU A 423 15.27 17.53 17.88
N PHE A 424 15.12 17.50 16.55
CA PHE A 424 14.83 16.34 15.73
C PHE A 424 15.87 16.16 14.65
N GLN A 425 16.17 14.93 14.26
CA GLN A 425 16.81 14.64 12.98
C GLN A 425 15.74 14.65 11.89
N ALA A 426 15.98 15.41 10.81
CA ALA A 426 15.03 15.53 9.72
C ALA A 426 15.50 14.74 8.48
N TYR A 427 14.55 14.01 7.86
CA TYR A 427 14.75 13.25 6.62
C TYR A 427 13.68 13.64 5.62
N ARG A 428 14.06 13.97 4.38
CA ARG A 428 13.14 14.57 3.44
C ARG A 428 13.15 13.91 2.06
N THR A 429 11.94 13.76 1.51
CA THR A 429 11.73 13.43 0.10
C THR A 429 11.03 14.58 -0.60
N SER A 430 11.57 15.01 -1.72
CA SER A 430 11.05 16.07 -2.60
C SER A 430 11.37 15.72 -4.05
N THR A 431 11.14 16.64 -4.97
CA THR A 431 11.55 16.43 -6.37
C THR A 431 13.06 16.12 -6.48
N THR A 432 13.88 16.79 -5.66
CA THR A 432 15.36 16.67 -5.72
C THR A 432 15.97 15.82 -4.62
N GLU A 433 15.20 15.45 -3.58
CA GLU A 433 15.70 14.73 -2.42
C GLU A 433 15.03 13.35 -2.32
N ASN A 434 15.74 12.36 -1.82
CA ASN A 434 15.36 10.96 -1.74
C ASN A 434 15.51 10.44 -0.30
N CYS A 435 14.61 10.84 0.59
CA CYS A 435 14.69 10.58 2.03
C CYS A 435 16.07 10.96 2.58
N ALA A 436 16.56 12.10 2.10
CA ALA A 436 17.88 12.61 2.43
C ALA A 436 17.90 13.19 3.85
N SER A 437 19.00 12.99 4.57
CA SER A 437 19.21 13.65 5.85
C SER A 437 19.36 15.16 5.63
N VAL A 438 18.50 15.93 6.29
CA VAL A 438 18.56 17.40 6.30
C VAL A 438 19.41 17.90 7.47
N GLY A 439 19.65 17.03 8.45
CA GLY A 439 20.32 17.35 9.69
C GLY A 439 19.35 17.69 10.82
N PRO A 440 19.88 18.22 11.94
CA PRO A 440 19.08 18.57 13.10
C PRO A 440 18.21 19.81 12.85
N VAL A 441 16.99 19.79 13.37
CA VAL A 441 16.05 20.92 13.33
C VAL A 441 15.38 21.10 14.69
N THR A 442 15.12 22.35 15.06
CA THR A 442 14.34 22.64 16.28
C THR A 442 12.84 22.73 15.96
N PRO A 443 11.95 22.51 16.93
CA PRO A 443 10.50 22.63 16.72
C PRO A 443 10.02 23.96 16.13
N THR A 444 10.81 25.02 16.31
CA THR A 444 10.43 26.39 15.91
C THR A 444 10.97 26.84 14.55
N THR A 445 11.84 26.04 13.91
CA THR A 445 12.56 26.44 12.69
C THR A 445 12.50 25.38 11.58
N ILE A 446 11.34 24.76 11.40
CA ILE A 446 11.17 23.73 10.38
C ILE A 446 10.78 24.39 9.07
N THR A 447 11.49 24.07 8.00
CA THR A 447 11.13 24.45 6.64
C THR A 447 10.73 23.22 5.83
N LEU A 448 9.53 23.24 5.29
CA LEU A 448 9.01 22.23 4.38
C LEU A 448 9.01 22.81 2.96
N PRO A 449 9.90 22.38 2.07
CA PRO A 449 9.85 22.79 0.66
C PRO A 449 8.50 22.48 0.04
N ALA A 450 8.17 23.14 -1.05
CA ALA A 450 7.00 22.81 -1.86
C ALA A 450 7.00 21.32 -2.23
N ARG A 451 5.83 20.71 -2.22
CA ARG A 451 5.62 19.32 -2.67
C ARG A 451 6.65 18.34 -2.04
N SER A 452 6.65 18.27 -0.72
CA SER A 452 7.62 17.45 0.02
C SER A 452 7.00 16.72 1.20
N ILE A 453 7.65 15.64 1.60
CA ILE A 453 7.40 14.96 2.88
C ILE A 453 8.69 15.00 3.71
N THR A 454 8.55 15.31 4.99
CA THR A 454 9.66 15.35 5.95
C THR A 454 9.30 14.52 7.18
N SER A 455 10.19 13.60 7.55
CA SER A 455 10.12 12.85 8.81
C SER A 455 11.05 13.51 9.80
N LEU A 456 10.49 13.97 10.92
CA LEU A 456 11.20 14.54 12.06
C LEU A 456 11.30 13.46 13.12
N VAL A 457 12.50 13.07 13.49
CA VAL A 457 12.75 11.87 14.29
C VAL A 457 13.56 12.22 15.52
N TYR A 458 13.06 11.83 16.68
CA TYR A 458 13.77 11.90 17.95
C TYR A 458 13.94 10.50 18.52
N GLY A 459 15.12 10.21 19.08
CA GLY A 459 15.44 8.90 19.63
C GLY A 459 15.84 7.88 18.56
N LYS A 460 16.13 6.67 19.00
CA LYS A 460 16.64 5.61 18.13
C LYS A 460 15.47 4.77 17.61
N VAL A 461 15.14 4.93 16.33
CA VAL A 461 14.08 4.13 15.68
C VAL A 461 14.59 2.84 15.06
N THR A 462 15.83 2.85 14.52
CA THR A 462 16.56 1.70 14.00
C THR A 462 18.06 1.98 14.07
N GLU A 463 18.90 0.94 14.00
CA GLU A 463 20.31 1.14 13.67
C GLU A 463 20.37 1.74 12.26
N ASP A 464 21.03 2.90 12.11
CA ASP A 464 21.25 3.51 10.79
C ASP A 464 22.50 2.87 10.17
N PRO A 465 22.40 2.06 9.12
CA PRO A 465 23.58 1.45 8.50
C PRO A 465 24.53 2.47 7.89
N GLY A 466 24.06 3.73 7.69
CA GLY A 466 24.85 4.82 7.11
C GLY A 466 25.54 5.73 8.12
N SER A 467 25.29 5.59 9.44
CA SER A 467 25.88 6.46 10.46
C SER A 467 27.25 6.02 10.98
N ALA A 468 27.70 4.84 10.54
CA ALA A 468 29.06 4.39 10.82
C ALA A 468 30.03 4.99 9.79
N GLY A 469 30.41 6.25 9.98
CA GLY A 469 31.56 6.82 9.28
C GLY A 469 31.38 8.11 8.48
N SER A 470 31.03 9.21 9.15
CA SER A 470 31.42 10.55 8.65
C SER A 470 32.01 11.40 9.76
N GLY A 471 32.96 10.81 10.46
CA GLY A 471 33.88 11.51 11.34
C GLY A 471 35.29 11.34 10.79
N GLY A 472 35.63 12.02 9.71
CA GLY A 472 36.98 12.01 9.12
C GLY A 472 37.28 13.32 8.48
N ALA A 473 38.09 14.10 9.19
CA ALA A 473 38.60 15.39 8.79
C ALA A 473 39.24 15.41 7.40
N ALA A 474 39.09 16.52 6.73
CA ALA A 474 39.86 16.90 5.57
C ALA A 474 41.36 16.80 5.83
N GLY A 475 42.01 15.93 5.06
CA GLY A 475 43.45 15.82 4.93
C GLY A 475 43.81 16.01 3.49
N SER A 476 44.32 17.18 3.14
CA SER A 476 44.99 17.51 1.87
C SER A 476 46.31 16.77 1.75
N GLY A 477 46.66 16.21 0.57
CA GLY A 477 48.07 16.01 0.23
C GLY A 477 48.39 14.81 -0.64
N GLY A 478 48.74 15.01 -1.90
CA GLY A 478 49.95 14.50 -2.50
C GLY A 478 49.89 13.21 -3.34
N ALA A 479 49.78 13.39 -4.61
CA ALA A 479 50.59 12.97 -5.76
C ALA A 479 51.29 11.59 -5.81
N THR A 480 51.10 10.96 -7.01
CA THR A 480 52.01 10.18 -7.85
C THR A 480 52.38 8.75 -7.45
N GLY A 481 52.19 7.85 -8.41
CA GLY A 481 52.81 6.53 -8.51
C GLY A 481 52.25 5.67 -9.63
N ALA A 482 52.91 5.65 -10.78
CA ALA A 482 52.60 4.86 -11.96
C ALA A 482 53.20 3.46 -11.89
N GLY A 483 52.67 2.53 -12.67
CA GLY A 483 53.24 1.22 -13.05
C GLY A 483 52.27 0.09 -12.72
N GLY A 484 51.89 -0.78 -13.61
CA GLY A 484 52.41 -1.24 -14.87
C GLY A 484 52.02 -2.67 -15.07
N ALA A 485 51.53 -2.99 -16.25
CA ALA A 485 51.68 -4.21 -17.04
C ALA A 485 50.85 -5.46 -16.69
N SER A 486 49.87 -5.76 -17.53
CA SER A 486 49.80 -6.83 -18.56
C SER A 486 49.63 -8.28 -18.08
N GLY A 487 48.59 -8.92 -18.61
CA GLY A 487 48.41 -10.36 -18.61
C GLY A 487 47.26 -10.78 -19.50
N THR A 488 47.56 -11.12 -20.72
CA THR A 488 46.74 -11.60 -21.81
C THR A 488 46.29 -13.05 -21.64
N GLY A 489 45.09 -13.39 -22.16
CA GLY A 489 44.62 -14.74 -22.48
C GLY A 489 43.09 -14.77 -22.45
N GLY A 490 42.36 -14.80 -23.45
CA GLY A 490 42.35 -15.40 -24.75
C GLY A 490 41.69 -16.76 -24.74
N ALA A 491 40.34 -16.84 -25.01
CA ALA A 491 39.78 -17.94 -25.78
C ALA A 491 38.31 -17.68 -26.16
N LYS A 492 38.05 -17.97 -27.40
CA LYS A 492 36.84 -17.78 -28.19
C LYS A 492 35.77 -18.87 -27.97
N ALA A 493 34.54 -18.47 -28.27
CA ALA A 493 33.56 -19.05 -29.19
C ALA A 493 32.47 -19.96 -28.62
N GLY A 494 31.27 -19.64 -29.01
CA GLY A 494 30.11 -20.51 -28.99
C GLY A 494 28.82 -19.75 -29.24
N SER A 495 28.52 -19.44 -30.48
CA SER A 495 27.27 -18.92 -30.99
C SER A 495 26.14 -19.94 -30.87
N GLY A 496 24.98 -19.54 -30.36
CA GLY A 496 23.76 -20.31 -30.40
C GLY A 496 22.58 -19.38 -30.17
N GLY A 497 22.09 -18.80 -31.26
CA GLY A 497 20.89 -18.01 -31.26
C GLY A 497 19.66 -18.89 -31.12
N MET A 498 18.75 -18.49 -30.22
CA MET A 498 17.34 -18.84 -30.33
C MET A 498 16.51 -17.59 -29.99
N THR A 499 15.92 -17.09 -31.02
CA THR A 499 14.86 -16.10 -30.97
C THR A 499 13.61 -16.72 -30.36
N SER A 500 13.16 -16.23 -29.22
CA SER A 500 11.79 -16.43 -28.78
C SER A 500 11.11 -15.07 -28.71
N SER A 501 10.25 -14.84 -29.68
CA SER A 501 9.26 -13.79 -29.72
C SER A 501 8.22 -14.03 -28.62
N GLY A 502 8.30 -13.31 -27.51
CA GLY A 502 7.26 -13.24 -26.51
C GLY A 502 6.41 -12.01 -26.79
N GLY A 503 5.21 -12.22 -27.31
CA GLY A 503 4.21 -11.17 -27.49
C GLY A 503 3.63 -10.77 -26.15
N SER A 504 3.95 -9.58 -25.69
CA SER A 504 3.24 -8.89 -24.61
C SER A 504 2.02 -8.19 -25.21
N GLY A 505 0.85 -8.80 -25.06
CA GLY A 505 -0.44 -8.20 -25.36
C GLY A 505 -1.16 -7.84 -24.09
N GLY A 506 -0.70 -6.81 -23.38
CA GLY A 506 -1.46 -6.17 -22.32
C GLY A 506 -2.44 -5.18 -22.94
N VAL A 507 -3.71 -5.54 -23.03
CA VAL A 507 -4.78 -4.61 -23.38
C VAL A 507 -5.06 -3.74 -22.18
N VAL A 508 -4.54 -2.54 -22.20
CA VAL A 508 -4.95 -1.46 -21.30
C VAL A 508 -6.38 -1.07 -21.67
N GLY A 509 -7.33 -1.55 -20.91
CA GLY A 509 -8.70 -1.07 -20.98
C GLY A 509 -8.76 0.35 -20.43
N ASN A 510 -8.99 1.33 -21.31
CA ASN A 510 -9.35 2.69 -20.95
C ASN A 510 -10.59 2.64 -20.02
N ALA A 511 -10.37 2.89 -18.75
CA ALA A 511 -11.45 3.17 -17.81
C ALA A 511 -12.04 4.55 -18.17
N LYS A 512 -13.08 4.55 -18.97
CA LYS A 512 -13.95 5.71 -19.08
C LYS A 512 -14.62 5.93 -17.73
N SER A 513 -14.50 7.12 -17.20
CA SER A 513 -15.29 7.62 -16.09
C SER A 513 -16.78 7.45 -16.40
N GLY A 514 -17.43 6.53 -15.71
CA GLY A 514 -18.86 6.31 -15.90
C GLY A 514 -19.31 4.97 -15.33
N GLY A 515 -19.94 5.00 -14.15
CA GLY A 515 -20.82 3.97 -13.66
C GLY A 515 -20.14 2.70 -13.12
N CYS A 516 -20.25 2.50 -11.83
CA CYS A 516 -19.92 1.25 -11.16
C CYS A 516 -20.64 0.08 -11.85
N SER A 517 -19.89 -0.74 -12.57
CA SER A 517 -20.39 -2.01 -13.09
C SER A 517 -20.07 -3.10 -12.09
N CYS A 518 -20.88 -3.23 -11.05
CA CYS A 518 -20.84 -4.38 -10.18
C CYS A 518 -21.53 -5.55 -10.89
N ASN A 519 -20.77 -6.36 -11.62
CA ASN A 519 -21.24 -7.67 -12.06
C ASN A 519 -21.21 -8.66 -10.90
N VAL A 520 -22.12 -8.47 -9.96
CA VAL A 520 -22.53 -9.58 -9.10
C VAL A 520 -23.32 -10.52 -10.00
N ALA A 521 -22.82 -11.75 -10.18
CA ALA A 521 -23.54 -12.83 -10.84
C ALA A 521 -24.81 -13.21 -10.05
N ALA A 522 -25.85 -12.39 -10.18
CA ALA A 522 -27.21 -12.65 -9.70
C ALA A 522 -28.17 -12.32 -10.82
N ARG A 523 -28.15 -13.14 -11.87
CA ARG A 523 -29.28 -13.36 -12.78
C ARG A 523 -29.07 -14.62 -13.62
N ALA A 524 -29.41 -15.73 -13.06
CA ALA A 524 -29.86 -16.89 -13.82
C ALA A 524 -31.26 -17.20 -13.36
N GLN A 525 -32.23 -16.48 -13.89
CA GLN A 525 -33.63 -16.97 -14.01
C GLN A 525 -34.31 -16.31 -15.20
N GLY A 526 -34.80 -17.11 -16.11
CA GLY A 526 -35.88 -16.77 -17.01
C GLY A 526 -35.48 -16.38 -18.43
N ALA A 527 -35.33 -17.39 -19.29
CA ALA A 527 -35.47 -17.21 -20.73
C ALA A 527 -36.89 -16.73 -21.05
N GLY A 528 -37.00 -15.59 -21.71
CA GLY A 528 -38.20 -15.04 -22.27
C GLY A 528 -37.86 -14.19 -23.47
N THR A 529 -37.99 -14.79 -24.66
CA THR A 529 -37.96 -14.09 -25.97
C THR A 529 -38.99 -12.98 -26.01
N TRP A 530 -38.63 -11.79 -26.51
CA TRP A 530 -39.45 -10.88 -27.33
C TRP A 530 -38.58 -9.75 -27.91
N GLY A 531 -38.45 -9.70 -29.18
CA GLY A 531 -38.91 -8.77 -30.17
C GLY A 531 -38.16 -7.44 -30.27
N LEU A 532 -37.43 -7.28 -31.38
CA LEU A 532 -36.95 -6.00 -31.95
C LEU A 532 -38.08 -4.96 -32.12
N ALA A 533 -37.84 -3.71 -31.77
CA ALA A 533 -38.46 -2.58 -32.43
C ALA A 533 -37.55 -1.35 -32.45
N LEU A 534 -37.40 -0.81 -33.64
CA LEU A 534 -36.59 0.32 -34.06
C LEU A 534 -37.23 1.67 -33.68
N LEU A 535 -36.35 2.67 -33.53
CA LEU A 535 -36.47 4.15 -33.48
C LEU A 535 -37.66 4.77 -34.26
N PRO A 536 -38.06 6.08 -34.10
CA PRO A 536 -37.14 7.23 -34.18
C PRO A 536 -37.47 8.51 -33.35
N LEU A 537 -36.49 9.39 -33.36
CA LEU A 537 -36.46 10.89 -33.31
C LEU A 537 -37.76 11.69 -33.15
N GLY A 538 -37.68 12.73 -32.28
CA GLY A 538 -38.60 13.86 -32.31
C GLY A 538 -38.24 14.96 -31.32
N LEU A 539 -37.57 16.02 -31.83
CA LEU A 539 -37.48 17.35 -31.19
C LEU A 539 -38.89 17.90 -30.92
N LEU A 540 -39.05 18.68 -29.86
CA LEU A 540 -39.58 20.05 -29.93
C LEU A 540 -39.69 20.76 -28.57
N LEU A 541 -39.25 21.98 -28.59
CA LEU A 541 -39.37 23.08 -27.59
C LEU A 541 -40.86 23.42 -27.29
N THR A 542 -41.18 23.88 -26.10
CA THR A 542 -41.68 25.21 -25.73
C THR A 542 -42.35 25.29 -24.36
N ARG A 543 -41.86 26.17 -23.58
CA ARG A 543 -42.46 27.26 -22.79
C ARG A 543 -43.83 27.13 -22.07
N ARG A 544 -43.76 27.60 -20.82
CA ARG A 544 -44.66 28.54 -20.09
C ARG A 544 -45.67 28.00 -19.08
N ARG A 545 -45.38 28.32 -17.85
CA ARG A 545 -46.11 29.19 -16.85
C ARG A 545 -47.47 28.77 -16.30
N GLN A 546 -47.50 28.91 -14.96
CA GLN A 546 -48.63 29.33 -14.09
C GLN A 546 -49.64 28.22 -13.70
N ARG A 547 -49.64 27.83 -12.50
CA ARG A 547 -50.17 28.46 -11.28
C ARG A 547 -49.68 27.71 -10.05
#